data_5af55d05cd095b6d5f6657562c3ca88c
#
_entry.id   5af55d05cd095b6d5f6657562c3ca88c
#
_cell.length_a   1.000
_cell.length_b   1.000
_cell.length_c   1.000
_cell.angle_alpha   90.00
_cell.angle_beta   90.00
_cell.angle_gamma   90.00
#
_symmetry.space_group_name_H-M   'P 1'
#
loop_
_entity.id
_entity.type
_entity.pdbx_description
1 polymer ?
#
loop_
_entity_poly.entity_id
_entity_poly.type
_entity_poly.pdbx_seq_one_letter_code
_entity_poly.pdbx_strand_id
1 'polypeptide(L)'
;MAIKFQYNKTSLQQIEKQLKVRQRTLPIIKSKETALRLEVKKCKTEAVLLEKELERQIQGYESMYALWGEFDATLVALKDVELDVKKIAGVRVPVLNNIRLEVRPFGLFSSPKWYFDGINLLQGLAKTAVEREFVLAKLGLLEHARKKTTQKVNLFEKVQIPGFQEAVRKIKRFMEDEENLSKSSQKILKALQEKRKEAEA
;
A
#
# COMPACT_ATOMS: atom_id res chain seq x y z
N MET A 1 -19.07 -12.39 -0.94
CA MET A 1 -18.65 -13.47 0.00
C MET A 1 -19.73 -13.61 1.06
N ALA A 2 -20.43 -14.75 1.12
CA ALA A 2 -21.41 -14.98 2.17
C ALA A 2 -20.67 -15.35 3.46
N ILE A 3 -21.00 -14.68 4.56
CA ILE A 3 -20.44 -14.99 5.88
C ILE A 3 -21.19 -16.23 6.38
N LYS A 4 -20.44 -17.31 6.65
CA LYS A 4 -21.01 -18.52 7.23
C LYS A 4 -21.23 -18.29 8.73
N PHE A 5 -22.44 -18.55 9.22
CA PHE A 5 -22.80 -18.41 10.63
C PHE A 5 -23.89 -19.43 11.00
N GLN A 6 -24.03 -19.67 12.29
CA GLN A 6 -25.09 -20.48 12.88
C GLN A 6 -26.05 -19.58 13.66
N TYR A 7 -27.32 -19.99 13.76
CA TYR A 7 -28.36 -19.26 14.49
C TYR A 7 -28.32 -19.62 15.98
N ASN A 8 -27.20 -19.21 16.65
CA ASN A 8 -27.03 -19.42 18.09
C ASN A 8 -26.33 -18.24 18.76
N LYS A 9 -26.44 -18.14 20.08
CA LYS A 9 -25.86 -17.05 20.89
C LYS A 9 -24.35 -16.98 20.80
N THR A 10 -23.67 -18.13 20.70
CA THR A 10 -22.19 -18.21 20.57
C THR A 10 -21.71 -17.62 19.25
N SER A 11 -22.37 -17.99 18.14
CA SER A 11 -22.07 -17.42 16.82
C SER A 11 -22.34 -15.92 16.77
N LEU A 12 -23.44 -15.46 17.39
CA LEU A 12 -23.74 -14.04 17.52
C LEU A 12 -22.58 -13.27 18.17
N GLN A 13 -22.11 -13.74 19.33
CA GLN A 13 -20.99 -13.09 20.04
C GLN A 13 -19.70 -13.08 19.22
N GLN A 14 -19.39 -14.18 18.53
CA GLN A 14 -18.20 -14.25 17.67
C GLN A 14 -18.29 -13.23 16.53
N ILE A 15 -19.42 -13.13 15.86
CA ILE A 15 -19.63 -12.21 14.74
C ILE A 15 -19.63 -10.75 15.22
N GLU A 16 -20.26 -10.44 16.34
CA GLU A 16 -20.19 -9.09 16.94
C GLU A 16 -18.75 -8.71 17.32
N LYS A 17 -17.98 -9.63 17.88
CA LYS A 17 -16.56 -9.42 18.17
C LYS A 17 -15.76 -9.13 16.89
N GLN A 18 -15.99 -9.92 15.85
CA GLN A 18 -15.32 -9.73 14.55
C GLN A 18 -15.72 -8.39 13.88
N LEU A 19 -16.99 -8.01 13.97
CA LEU A 19 -17.49 -6.72 13.49
C LEU A 19 -16.80 -5.55 14.19
N LYS A 20 -16.76 -5.58 15.54
CA LYS A 20 -16.09 -4.56 16.36
C LYS A 20 -14.61 -4.40 16.00
N VAL A 21 -13.90 -5.52 15.81
CA VAL A 21 -12.48 -5.49 15.39
C VAL A 21 -12.34 -4.80 14.04
N ARG A 22 -13.18 -5.12 13.05
CA ARG A 22 -13.11 -4.51 11.72
C ARG A 22 -13.46 -3.03 11.73
N GLN A 23 -14.49 -2.65 12.49
CA GLN A 23 -14.84 -1.24 12.66
C GLN A 23 -13.73 -0.42 13.30
N ARG A 24 -13.00 -0.97 14.29
CA ARG A 24 -11.85 -0.31 14.92
C ARG A 24 -10.62 -0.27 14.01
N THR A 25 -10.44 -1.29 13.19
CA THR A 25 -9.28 -1.39 12.30
C THR A 25 -9.44 -0.54 11.03
N LEU A 26 -10.67 -0.32 10.57
CA LEU A 26 -10.95 0.43 9.34
C LEU A 26 -10.32 1.84 9.32
N PRO A 27 -10.48 2.70 10.36
CA PRO A 27 -9.86 4.03 10.37
C PRO A 27 -8.33 3.96 10.31
N ILE A 28 -7.71 2.97 10.97
CA ILE A 28 -6.25 2.77 10.94
C ILE A 28 -5.77 2.45 9.53
N ILE A 29 -6.49 1.57 8.82
CA ILE A 29 -6.13 1.23 7.43
C ILE A 29 -6.40 2.41 6.49
N LYS A 30 -7.45 3.20 6.71
CA LYS A 30 -7.73 4.44 5.96
C LYS A 30 -6.61 5.48 6.15
N SER A 31 -6.17 5.70 7.38
CA SER A 31 -5.04 6.60 7.67
C SER A 31 -3.76 6.13 6.99
N LYS A 32 -3.50 4.81 7.00
CA LYS A 32 -2.37 4.23 6.29
C LYS A 32 -2.48 4.44 4.77
N GLU A 33 -3.66 4.25 4.19
CA GLU A 33 -3.90 4.46 2.75
C GLU A 33 -3.66 5.93 2.37
N THR A 34 -4.16 6.87 3.18
CA THR A 34 -3.96 8.31 2.97
C THR A 34 -2.48 8.69 3.02
N ALA A 35 -1.73 8.17 4.00
CA ALA A 35 -0.28 8.39 4.10
C ALA A 35 0.46 7.85 2.87
N LEU A 36 0.13 6.63 2.43
CA LEU A 36 0.72 6.04 1.22
C LEU A 36 0.37 6.85 -0.03
N ARG A 37 -0.85 7.37 -0.14
CA ARG A 37 -1.28 8.22 -1.27
C ARG A 37 -0.46 9.51 -1.35
N LEU A 38 -0.20 10.14 -0.20
CA LEU A 38 0.62 11.36 -0.14
C LEU A 38 2.07 11.08 -0.56
N GLU A 39 2.65 9.98 -0.07
CA GLU A 39 4.02 9.61 -0.43
C GLU A 39 4.15 9.23 -1.91
N VAL A 40 3.19 8.51 -2.48
CA VAL A 40 3.14 8.22 -3.92
C VAL A 40 3.08 9.52 -4.72
N LYS A 41 2.27 10.50 -4.28
CA LYS A 41 2.20 11.81 -4.96
C LYS A 41 3.55 12.55 -4.92
N LYS A 42 4.22 12.56 -3.76
CA LYS A 42 5.56 13.17 -3.62
C LYS A 42 6.59 12.50 -4.53
N CYS A 43 6.65 11.16 -4.52
CA CYS A 43 7.58 10.43 -5.39
C CYS A 43 7.29 10.65 -6.89
N LYS A 44 6.01 10.80 -7.29
CA LYS A 44 5.66 11.14 -8.68
C LYS A 44 6.17 12.52 -9.08
N THR A 45 5.97 13.52 -8.22
CA THR A 45 6.50 14.87 -8.49
C THR A 45 8.03 14.89 -8.53
N GLU A 46 8.68 14.15 -7.63
CA GLU A 46 10.14 14.00 -7.59
C GLU A 46 10.67 13.34 -8.88
N ALA A 47 10.04 12.25 -9.33
CA ALA A 47 10.40 11.57 -10.57
C ALA A 47 10.27 12.49 -11.81
N VAL A 48 9.19 13.26 -11.91
CA VAL A 48 9.00 14.23 -13.01
C VAL A 48 10.04 15.35 -12.98
N LEU A 49 10.42 15.81 -11.79
CA LEU A 49 11.47 16.84 -11.66
C LEU A 49 12.84 16.31 -12.10
N LEU A 50 13.20 15.11 -11.68
CA LEU A 50 14.45 14.46 -12.10
C LEU A 50 14.48 14.16 -13.60
N GLU A 51 13.34 13.76 -14.19
CA GLU A 51 13.21 13.58 -15.64
C GLU A 51 13.51 14.88 -16.39
N LYS A 52 12.85 15.97 -16.01
CA LYS A 52 13.07 17.28 -16.62
C LYS A 52 14.50 17.78 -16.43
N GLU A 53 15.09 17.52 -15.27
CA GLU A 53 16.49 17.90 -15.01
C GLU A 53 17.44 17.10 -15.88
N LEU A 54 17.19 15.80 -16.06
CA LEU A 54 17.96 14.94 -16.95
C LEU A 54 17.84 15.41 -18.41
N GLU A 55 16.61 15.70 -18.86
CA GLU A 55 16.39 16.27 -20.21
C GLU A 55 17.11 17.60 -20.41
N ARG A 56 17.04 18.50 -19.41
CA ARG A 56 17.73 19.79 -19.43
C ARG A 56 19.25 19.63 -19.52
N GLN A 57 19.81 18.68 -18.77
CA GLN A 57 21.24 18.38 -18.83
C GLN A 57 21.60 17.85 -20.20
N ILE A 58 20.84 16.92 -20.78
CA ILE A 58 21.10 16.38 -22.13
C ILE A 58 21.04 17.50 -23.18
N GLN A 59 20.00 18.36 -23.15
CA GLN A 59 19.89 19.49 -24.10
C GLN A 59 21.04 20.50 -23.98
N GLY A 60 21.52 20.74 -22.76
CA GLY A 60 22.67 21.61 -22.54
C GLY A 60 23.96 21.14 -23.21
N TYR A 61 24.03 19.87 -23.61
CA TYR A 61 25.21 19.24 -24.23
C TYR A 61 25.05 18.96 -25.72
N GLU A 62 23.94 19.37 -26.34
CA GLU A 62 23.73 19.19 -27.78
C GLU A 62 24.82 19.84 -28.61
N SER A 63 25.40 20.98 -28.16
CA SER A 63 26.52 21.66 -28.83
C SER A 63 27.83 20.84 -28.84
N MET A 64 27.97 19.86 -27.94
CA MET A 64 29.13 18.98 -27.85
C MET A 64 28.89 17.60 -28.49
N TYR A 65 27.77 17.40 -29.16
CA TYR A 65 27.37 16.10 -29.69
C TYR A 65 28.41 15.45 -30.62
N ALA A 66 29.05 16.26 -31.43
CA ALA A 66 30.12 15.79 -32.34
C ALA A 66 31.36 15.23 -31.60
N LEU A 67 31.61 15.73 -30.38
CA LEU A 67 32.76 15.31 -29.58
C LEU A 67 32.50 13.99 -28.86
N TRP A 68 31.25 13.67 -28.58
CA TRP A 68 30.89 12.43 -27.89
C TRP A 68 31.18 11.16 -28.68
N GLY A 69 31.28 11.25 -30.00
CA GLY A 69 31.70 10.13 -30.85
C GLY A 69 33.15 9.66 -30.61
N GLU A 70 33.98 10.55 -30.06
CA GLU A 70 35.37 10.26 -29.72
C GLU A 70 35.58 9.97 -28.22
N PHE A 71 34.53 10.14 -27.41
CA PHE A 71 34.63 9.98 -25.97
C PHE A 71 34.42 8.50 -25.56
N ASP A 72 35.36 8.01 -24.76
CA ASP A 72 35.18 6.66 -24.16
C ASP A 72 34.30 6.70 -22.95
N ALA A 73 33.03 6.32 -23.15
CA ALA A 73 32.02 6.26 -22.06
C ALA A 73 32.40 5.26 -20.94
N THR A 74 33.32 4.32 -21.19
CA THR A 74 33.76 3.36 -20.18
C THR A 74 34.67 3.97 -19.11
N LEU A 75 35.10 5.21 -19.29
CA LEU A 75 35.93 5.95 -18.32
C LEU A 75 35.17 6.21 -17.01
N VAL A 76 33.86 6.37 -17.06
CA VAL A 76 33.05 6.59 -15.87
C VAL A 76 32.25 5.31 -15.59
N ALA A 77 32.52 4.68 -14.47
CA ALA A 77 31.83 3.48 -14.03
C ALA A 77 31.10 3.71 -12.69
N LEU A 78 29.92 3.13 -12.54
CA LEU A 78 29.24 3.07 -11.25
C LEU A 78 29.93 2.00 -10.40
N LYS A 79 30.59 2.42 -9.30
CA LYS A 79 31.32 1.51 -8.41
C LYS A 79 30.41 0.92 -7.35
N ASP A 80 29.65 1.78 -6.67
CA ASP A 80 28.79 1.36 -5.54
C ASP A 80 27.65 2.35 -5.33
N VAL A 81 26.55 1.85 -4.77
CA VAL A 81 25.39 2.65 -4.39
C VAL A 81 25.04 2.30 -2.95
N GLU A 82 25.26 3.25 -2.06
CA GLU A 82 24.93 3.08 -0.65
C GLU A 82 23.43 3.29 -0.44
N LEU A 83 22.77 2.22 -0.01
CA LEU A 83 21.33 2.20 0.23
C LEU A 83 21.04 2.05 1.72
N ASP A 84 20.08 2.81 2.22
CA ASP A 84 19.47 2.63 3.53
C ASP A 84 18.02 2.19 3.37
N VAL A 85 17.38 1.71 4.45
CA VAL A 85 16.01 1.24 4.45
C VAL A 85 15.17 2.06 5.40
N LYS A 86 14.29 2.88 4.87
CA LYS A 86 13.31 3.66 5.65
C LYS A 86 11.94 2.98 5.64
N LYS A 87 11.25 3.02 6.78
CA LYS A 87 9.90 2.50 6.90
C LYS A 87 8.87 3.62 6.76
N ILE A 88 8.11 3.61 5.67
CA ILE A 88 7.06 4.60 5.38
C ILE A 88 5.70 3.92 5.44
N ALA A 89 4.83 4.34 6.35
CA ALA A 89 3.50 3.75 6.56
C ALA A 89 3.52 2.21 6.65
N GLY A 90 4.60 1.64 7.24
CA GLY A 90 4.77 0.19 7.39
C GLY A 90 5.31 -0.53 6.16
N VAL A 91 5.66 0.18 5.09
CA VAL A 91 6.35 -0.35 3.90
C VAL A 91 7.84 -0.05 4.03
N ARG A 92 8.68 -1.04 3.84
CA ARG A 92 10.14 -0.86 3.76
C ARG A 92 10.46 -0.30 2.37
N VAL A 93 11.07 0.87 2.34
CA VAL A 93 11.43 1.56 1.11
C VAL A 93 12.92 1.85 1.17
N PRO A 94 13.68 1.56 0.12
CA PRO A 94 15.07 1.91 0.07
C PRO A 94 15.21 3.45 -0.02
N VAL A 95 16.25 3.99 0.57
CA VAL A 95 16.66 5.41 0.49
C VAL A 95 18.09 5.45 -0.01
N LEU A 96 18.31 6.26 -1.02
CA LEU A 96 19.63 6.48 -1.58
C LEU A 96 20.40 7.44 -0.67
N ASN A 97 21.56 7.00 -0.17
CA ASN A 97 22.43 7.82 0.66
C ASN A 97 23.56 8.42 -0.17
N ASN A 98 24.27 7.59 -0.95
CA ASN A 98 25.43 8.03 -1.70
C ASN A 98 25.60 7.20 -2.97
N ILE A 99 26.15 7.84 -4.01
CA ILE A 99 26.51 7.23 -5.28
C ILE A 99 28.01 7.39 -5.47
N ARG A 100 28.74 6.29 -5.57
CA ARG A 100 30.19 6.30 -5.82
C ARG A 100 30.44 5.98 -7.28
N LEU A 101 30.91 6.98 -8.00
CA LEU A 101 31.40 6.83 -9.38
C LEU A 101 32.91 6.71 -9.34
N GLU A 102 33.45 5.82 -10.15
CA GLU A 102 34.89 5.65 -10.34
C GLU A 102 35.28 6.08 -11.75
N VAL A 103 36.33 6.88 -11.84
CA VAL A 103 36.90 7.27 -13.09
C VAL A 103 38.11 6.39 -13.35
N ARG A 104 38.13 5.68 -14.46
CA ARG A 104 39.29 4.88 -14.86
C ARG A 104 40.49 5.80 -15.22
N PRO A 105 41.72 5.40 -14.90
CA PRO A 105 42.89 6.17 -15.27
C PRO A 105 43.02 6.26 -16.80
N PHE A 106 43.22 7.45 -17.32
CA PHE A 106 43.43 7.73 -18.73
C PHE A 106 44.69 8.60 -18.92
N GLY A 107 45.25 8.54 -20.11
CA GLY A 107 46.49 9.28 -20.43
C GLY A 107 46.23 10.77 -20.64
N LEU A 108 46.65 11.60 -19.69
CA LEU A 108 46.43 13.06 -19.73
C LEU A 108 47.06 13.74 -20.96
N PHE A 109 48.20 13.22 -21.47
CA PHE A 109 48.90 13.78 -22.59
C PHE A 109 48.44 13.26 -23.96
N SER A 110 47.74 12.10 -23.95
CA SER A 110 47.22 11.47 -25.17
C SER A 110 45.74 11.76 -25.40
N SER A 111 45.07 12.37 -24.42
CA SER A 111 43.65 12.67 -24.50
C SER A 111 43.38 14.16 -24.76
N PRO A 112 42.31 14.50 -25.50
CA PRO A 112 41.91 15.89 -25.74
C PRO A 112 41.58 16.63 -24.42
N LYS A 113 41.85 17.95 -24.41
CA LYS A 113 41.62 18.77 -23.19
C LYS A 113 40.20 18.75 -22.67
N TRP A 114 39.20 18.58 -23.55
CA TRP A 114 37.76 18.54 -23.20
C TRP A 114 37.33 17.25 -22.47
N TYR A 115 38.20 16.22 -22.38
CA TYR A 115 37.89 14.97 -21.69
C TYR A 115 37.53 15.16 -20.22
N PHE A 116 38.17 16.12 -19.54
CA PHE A 116 37.81 16.45 -18.15
C PHE A 116 36.39 16.98 -18.02
N ASP A 117 35.98 17.85 -18.92
CA ASP A 117 34.65 18.39 -18.94
C ASP A 117 33.64 17.29 -19.27
N GLY A 118 33.96 16.44 -20.23
CA GLY A 118 33.19 15.26 -20.60
C GLY A 118 32.96 14.28 -19.41
N ILE A 119 34.03 14.01 -18.65
CA ILE A 119 33.93 13.15 -17.44
C ILE A 119 33.02 13.78 -16.39
N ASN A 120 33.16 15.06 -16.07
CA ASN A 120 32.33 15.76 -15.10
C ASN A 120 30.88 15.77 -15.53
N LEU A 121 30.61 16.00 -16.80
CA LEU A 121 29.30 15.94 -17.42
C LEU A 121 28.66 14.55 -17.28
N LEU A 122 29.39 13.51 -17.65
CA LEU A 122 28.90 12.13 -17.57
C LEU A 122 28.65 11.71 -16.15
N GLN A 123 29.50 12.14 -15.20
CA GLN A 123 29.25 11.90 -13.77
C GLN A 123 27.96 12.59 -13.28
N GLY A 124 27.73 13.83 -13.72
CA GLY A 124 26.47 14.55 -13.39
C GLY A 124 25.25 13.83 -13.93
N LEU A 125 25.24 13.47 -15.22
CA LEU A 125 24.18 12.71 -15.87
C LEU A 125 23.95 11.34 -15.19
N ALA A 126 25.03 10.61 -14.90
CA ALA A 126 24.95 9.31 -14.26
C ALA A 126 24.31 9.40 -12.86
N LYS A 127 24.67 10.42 -12.07
CA LYS A 127 24.03 10.65 -10.75
C LYS A 127 22.54 10.89 -10.89
N THR A 128 22.15 11.84 -11.74
CA THR A 128 20.73 12.18 -11.95
C THR A 128 19.95 10.98 -12.49
N ALA A 129 20.52 10.20 -13.40
CA ALA A 129 19.90 9.00 -13.94
C ALA A 129 19.71 7.92 -12.88
N VAL A 130 20.71 7.67 -12.03
CA VAL A 130 20.61 6.71 -10.93
C VAL A 130 19.57 7.18 -9.90
N GLU A 131 19.56 8.45 -9.53
CA GLU A 131 18.56 9.02 -8.63
C GLU A 131 17.14 8.84 -9.18
N ARG A 132 16.93 9.11 -10.48
CA ARG A 132 15.67 8.91 -11.16
C ARG A 132 15.21 7.46 -11.12
N GLU A 133 16.07 6.51 -11.53
CA GLU A 133 15.74 5.08 -11.49
C GLU A 133 15.39 4.61 -10.07
N PHE A 134 16.11 5.13 -9.10
CA PHE A 134 15.87 4.83 -7.71
C PHE A 134 14.48 5.33 -7.22
N VAL A 135 14.13 6.59 -7.57
CA VAL A 135 12.82 7.16 -7.24
C VAL A 135 11.69 6.41 -7.96
N LEU A 136 11.90 5.94 -9.20
CA LEU A 136 10.93 5.09 -9.91
C LEU A 136 10.74 3.73 -9.26
N ALA A 137 11.81 3.07 -8.83
CA ALA A 137 11.74 1.80 -8.09
C ALA A 137 10.98 1.98 -6.75
N LYS A 138 11.30 3.04 -6.00
CA LYS A 138 10.59 3.43 -4.78
C LYS A 138 9.11 3.69 -5.04
N LEU A 139 8.78 4.40 -6.11
CA LEU A 139 7.41 4.67 -6.53
C LEU A 139 6.64 3.38 -6.80
N GLY A 140 7.23 2.43 -7.52
CA GLY A 140 6.62 1.13 -7.81
C GLY A 140 6.25 0.35 -6.54
N LEU A 141 7.15 0.31 -5.55
CA LEU A 141 6.90 -0.34 -4.26
C LEU A 141 5.75 0.32 -3.49
N LEU A 142 5.73 1.66 -3.45
CA LEU A 142 4.70 2.42 -2.76
C LEU A 142 3.33 2.30 -3.46
N GLU A 143 3.28 2.33 -4.80
CA GLU A 143 2.04 2.14 -5.56
C GLU A 143 1.45 0.75 -5.35
N HIS A 144 2.28 -0.29 -5.36
CA HIS A 144 1.85 -1.65 -5.08
C HIS A 144 1.26 -1.77 -3.67
N ALA A 145 1.94 -1.22 -2.66
CA ALA A 145 1.46 -1.21 -1.28
C ALA A 145 0.17 -0.40 -1.12
N ARG A 146 0.07 0.77 -1.78
CA ARG A 146 -1.14 1.59 -1.83
C ARG A 146 -2.31 0.80 -2.44
N LYS A 147 -2.12 0.18 -3.62
CA LYS A 147 -3.15 -0.60 -4.31
C LYS A 147 -3.70 -1.71 -3.41
N LYS A 148 -2.82 -2.48 -2.75
CA LYS A 148 -3.23 -3.52 -1.80
C LYS A 148 -3.99 -2.95 -0.59
N THR A 149 -3.55 -1.79 -0.07
CA THR A 149 -4.21 -1.15 1.08
C THR A 149 -5.59 -0.62 0.70
N THR A 150 -5.74 0.02 -0.47
CA THR A 150 -7.03 0.48 -1.00
C THR A 150 -8.01 -0.67 -1.22
N GLN A 151 -7.54 -1.81 -1.78
CA GLN A 151 -8.35 -3.02 -1.91
C GLN A 151 -8.84 -3.52 -0.54
N LYS A 152 -7.99 -3.48 0.48
CA LYS A 152 -8.32 -3.90 1.83
C LYS A 152 -9.35 -2.97 2.50
N VAL A 153 -9.22 -1.65 2.31
CA VAL A 153 -10.21 -0.66 2.76
C VAL A 153 -11.56 -0.94 2.13
N ASN A 154 -11.60 -1.09 0.80
CA ASN A 154 -12.84 -1.35 0.06
C ASN A 154 -13.49 -2.68 0.50
N LEU A 155 -12.70 -3.73 0.72
CA LEU A 155 -13.19 -5.02 1.20
C LEU A 155 -13.83 -4.88 2.59
N PHE A 156 -13.20 -4.15 3.51
CA PHE A 156 -13.75 -3.97 4.86
C PHE A 156 -15.01 -3.12 4.83
N GLU A 157 -14.97 -2.00 4.13
CA GLU A 157 -16.04 -0.99 4.14
C GLU A 157 -17.28 -1.44 3.35
N LYS A 158 -17.09 -2.01 2.15
CA LYS A 158 -18.19 -2.31 1.23
C LYS A 158 -18.72 -3.73 1.34
N VAL A 159 -17.94 -4.68 1.85
CA VAL A 159 -18.30 -6.10 1.86
C VAL A 159 -18.37 -6.66 3.26
N GLN A 160 -17.29 -6.56 4.03
CA GLN A 160 -17.21 -7.26 5.30
C GLN A 160 -18.09 -6.61 6.37
N ILE A 161 -17.96 -5.31 6.60
CA ILE A 161 -18.73 -4.63 7.65
C ILE A 161 -20.23 -4.74 7.38
N PRO A 162 -20.77 -4.43 6.20
CA PRO A 162 -22.20 -4.62 5.92
C PRO A 162 -22.64 -6.09 6.05
N GLY A 163 -21.82 -7.02 5.55
CA GLY A 163 -22.14 -8.45 5.65
C GLY A 163 -22.20 -8.96 7.10
N PHE A 164 -21.28 -8.51 7.97
CA PHE A 164 -21.34 -8.85 9.40
C PHE A 164 -22.53 -8.20 10.10
N GLN A 165 -22.89 -6.96 9.76
CA GLN A 165 -24.07 -6.29 10.30
C GLN A 165 -25.36 -7.03 9.92
N GLU A 166 -25.46 -7.48 8.67
CA GLU A 166 -26.60 -8.26 8.21
C GLU A 166 -26.69 -9.63 8.91
N ALA A 167 -25.55 -10.32 9.07
CA ALA A 167 -25.50 -11.59 9.80
C ALA A 167 -25.94 -11.42 11.26
N VAL A 168 -25.47 -10.41 11.98
CA VAL A 168 -25.91 -10.09 13.35
C VAL A 168 -27.42 -9.87 13.38
N ARG A 169 -27.96 -9.09 12.46
CA ARG A 169 -29.40 -8.81 12.40
C ARG A 169 -30.22 -10.08 12.16
N LYS A 170 -29.78 -10.94 11.24
CA LYS A 170 -30.46 -12.23 10.97
C LYS A 170 -30.48 -13.17 12.18
N ILE A 171 -29.33 -13.28 12.88
CA ILE A 171 -29.25 -14.14 14.06
C ILE A 171 -30.12 -13.58 15.19
N LYS A 172 -30.09 -12.27 15.46
CA LYS A 172 -30.93 -11.66 16.51
C LYS A 172 -32.42 -11.89 16.24
N ARG A 173 -32.86 -11.65 15.01
CA ARG A 173 -34.24 -11.86 14.61
C ARG A 173 -34.66 -13.32 14.81
N PHE A 174 -33.84 -14.27 14.38
CA PHE A 174 -34.14 -15.69 14.60
C PHE A 174 -34.27 -16.04 16.10
N MET A 175 -33.35 -15.54 16.93
CA MET A 175 -33.40 -15.78 18.37
C MET A 175 -34.65 -15.15 19.03
N GLU A 176 -35.05 -13.95 18.59
CA GLU A 176 -36.28 -13.30 19.04
C GLU A 176 -37.52 -14.10 18.63
N ASP A 177 -37.57 -14.61 17.41
CA ASP A 177 -38.67 -15.44 16.93
C ASP A 177 -38.74 -16.76 17.70
N GLU A 178 -37.62 -17.42 18.00
CA GLU A 178 -37.53 -18.64 18.80
C GLU A 178 -38.02 -18.41 20.25
N GLU A 179 -37.60 -17.28 20.85
CA GLU A 179 -38.07 -16.90 22.19
C GLU A 179 -39.57 -16.63 22.23
N ASN A 180 -40.12 -15.95 21.23
CA ASN A 180 -41.56 -15.68 21.11
C ASN A 180 -42.36 -16.96 20.93
N LEU A 181 -41.88 -17.90 20.10
CA LEU A 181 -42.50 -19.22 19.95
C LEU A 181 -42.52 -20.01 21.27
N SER A 182 -41.40 -20.02 21.99
CA SER A 182 -41.29 -20.67 23.29
C SER A 182 -42.25 -20.06 24.31
N LYS A 183 -42.35 -18.74 24.39
CA LYS A 183 -43.29 -18.04 25.26
C LYS A 183 -44.76 -18.35 24.91
N SER A 184 -45.08 -18.40 23.61
CA SER A 184 -46.42 -18.75 23.13
C SER A 184 -46.79 -20.20 23.48
N SER A 185 -45.87 -21.14 23.27
CA SER A 185 -46.07 -22.56 23.66
C SER A 185 -46.27 -22.73 25.15
N GLN A 186 -45.52 -22.00 26.00
CA GLN A 186 -45.70 -22.01 27.45
C GLN A 186 -47.05 -21.46 27.86
N LYS A 187 -47.57 -20.41 27.22
CA LYS A 187 -48.91 -19.87 27.49
C LYS A 187 -50.01 -20.89 27.15
N ILE A 188 -49.89 -21.55 25.99
CA ILE A 188 -50.86 -22.59 25.59
C ILE A 188 -50.85 -23.77 26.57
N LEU A 189 -49.67 -24.22 26.99
CA LEU A 189 -49.54 -25.29 27.98
C LEU A 189 -50.17 -24.92 29.32
N LYS A 190 -49.96 -23.70 29.83
CA LYS A 190 -50.61 -23.23 31.07
C LYS A 190 -52.12 -23.20 30.92
N ALA A 191 -52.64 -22.64 29.84
CA ALA A 191 -54.07 -22.60 29.59
C ALA A 191 -54.72 -24.01 29.50
N LEU A 192 -54.00 -24.98 28.90
CA LEU A 192 -54.42 -26.37 28.85
C LEU A 192 -54.43 -27.04 30.26
N GLN A 193 -53.41 -26.75 31.07
CA GLN A 193 -53.34 -27.26 32.45
C GLN A 193 -54.43 -26.68 33.33
N GLU A 194 -54.77 -25.41 33.22
CA GLU A 194 -55.85 -24.74 33.93
C GLU A 194 -57.17 -25.37 33.53
N LYS A 195 -57.51 -25.55 32.27
CA LYS A 195 -58.72 -26.22 31.79
C LYS A 195 -58.84 -27.67 32.27
N ARG A 196 -57.76 -28.43 32.38
CA ARG A 196 -57.75 -29.77 32.89
C ARG A 196 -58.11 -29.79 34.42
N LYS A 197 -57.52 -28.88 35.19
CA LYS A 197 -57.83 -28.75 36.63
C LYS A 197 -59.26 -28.34 36.86
N GLU A 198 -59.82 -27.48 36.02
CA GLU A 198 -61.26 -27.12 36.09
C GLU A 198 -62.20 -28.29 35.69
N ALA A 199 -61.74 -29.21 34.85
CA ALA A 199 -62.52 -30.40 34.47
C ALA A 199 -62.38 -31.55 35.44
N GLU A 200 -61.42 -31.58 36.32
CA GLU A 200 -61.20 -32.59 37.37
C GLU A 200 -61.76 -32.17 38.74
N ALA A 201 -62.24 -30.93 38.89
CA ALA A 201 -62.88 -30.37 40.09
C ALA A 201 -64.39 -30.35 39.95
#